data_30301832237fa954e28af012fdc54fa0
#
_entry.id   30301832237fa954e28af012fdc54fa0
#
_cell.length_a   1.000
_cell.length_b   1.000
_cell.length_c   1.000
_cell.angle_alpha   90.00
_cell.angle_beta   90.00
_cell.angle_gamma   90.00
#
_symmetry.space_group_name_H-M   'P 1'
#
loop_
_entity.id
_entity.type
_entity.pdbx_description
1 polymer ?
#
loop_
_entity_poly.entity_id
_entity_poly.type
_entity_poly.pdbx_seq_one_letter_code
_entity_poly.pdbx_strand_id
1 'polypeptide(L)'
;MIVGVGIDVCDIGRFERVLARTPALRTRLFTPAERDLPIASLAARFAAKEALAKAIGASPGLRWTDAQIDRGAHGAPSLRVSGTVAARAAELGVTGWHVSLTHDGGMASAVVIAERLPAPASG
;
A
#
# COMPACT_ATOMS: atom_id res chain seq x y z
N MET A 1 18.31 1.15 7.99
CA MET A 1 18.69 0.46 6.75
C MET A 1 17.47 0.18 5.90
N ILE A 2 17.50 0.55 4.65
CA ILE A 2 16.43 0.24 3.71
C ILE A 2 16.45 -1.27 3.42
N VAL A 3 15.30 -1.92 3.60
CA VAL A 3 15.13 -3.35 3.36
C VAL A 3 14.60 -3.60 1.96
N GLY A 4 13.70 -2.73 1.49
CA GLY A 4 13.13 -2.87 0.15
C GLY A 4 12.46 -1.61 -0.33
N VAL A 5 12.34 -1.49 -1.64
CA VAL A 5 11.67 -0.37 -2.29
C VAL A 5 10.76 -0.94 -3.37
N GLY A 6 9.53 -0.44 -3.42
CA GLY A 6 8.59 -0.79 -4.47
C GLY A 6 7.99 0.46 -5.10
N ILE A 7 7.73 0.39 -6.38
CA ILE A 7 7.04 1.45 -7.11
C ILE A 7 6.03 0.79 -8.06
N ASP A 8 4.88 1.41 -8.21
CA ASP A 8 3.87 0.94 -9.14
C ASP A 8 3.06 2.07 -9.72
N VAL A 9 2.44 1.81 -10.86
CA VAL A 9 1.54 2.74 -11.53
C VAL A 9 0.23 2.03 -11.85
N CYS A 10 -0.85 2.80 -11.88
CA CYS A 10 -2.19 2.28 -12.15
C CYS A 10 -2.93 3.27 -13.05
N ASP A 11 -3.42 2.78 -14.19
CA ASP A 11 -4.29 3.55 -15.07
C ASP A 11 -5.66 3.68 -14.39
N ILE A 12 -6.05 4.90 -14.04
CA ILE A 12 -7.27 5.15 -13.26
C ILE A 12 -8.53 4.72 -14.02
N GLY A 13 -8.61 5.04 -15.31
CA GLY A 13 -9.77 4.66 -16.13
C GLY A 13 -9.91 3.15 -16.27
N ARG A 14 -8.80 2.45 -16.51
CA ARG A 14 -8.82 0.99 -16.60
C ARG A 14 -9.20 0.37 -15.25
N PHE A 15 -8.68 0.89 -14.15
CA PHE A 15 -9.01 0.40 -12.81
C PHE A 15 -10.50 0.57 -12.51
N GLU A 16 -11.06 1.72 -12.86
CA GLU A 16 -12.50 1.97 -12.71
C GLU A 16 -13.34 0.94 -13.48
N ARG A 17 -12.95 0.64 -14.71
CA ARG A 17 -13.64 -0.37 -15.54
C ARG A 17 -13.54 -1.77 -14.94
N VAL A 18 -12.38 -2.12 -14.38
CA VAL A 18 -12.18 -3.42 -13.73
C VAL A 18 -13.07 -3.55 -12.49
N LEU A 19 -13.14 -2.52 -11.65
CA LEU A 19 -14.02 -2.51 -10.48
C LEU A 19 -15.49 -2.59 -10.87
N ALA A 20 -15.89 -1.92 -11.97
CA ALA A 20 -17.26 -1.96 -12.46
C ALA A 20 -17.65 -3.36 -12.91
N ARG A 21 -16.74 -4.08 -13.59
CA ARG A 21 -16.99 -5.43 -14.08
C ARG A 21 -16.92 -6.48 -12.98
N THR A 22 -16.14 -6.26 -11.95
CA THR A 22 -15.92 -7.20 -10.85
C THR A 22 -16.06 -6.47 -9.51
N PRO A 23 -17.31 -6.15 -9.10
CA PRO A 23 -17.53 -5.34 -7.88
C PRO A 23 -16.95 -5.95 -6.61
N ALA A 24 -16.80 -7.27 -6.53
CA ALA A 24 -16.21 -7.95 -5.38
C ALA A 24 -14.73 -7.57 -5.16
N LEU A 25 -14.03 -7.06 -6.17
CA LEU A 25 -12.66 -6.61 -6.01
C LEU A 25 -12.53 -5.46 -5.01
N ARG A 26 -13.53 -4.60 -4.91
CA ARG A 26 -13.50 -3.47 -3.99
C ARG A 26 -13.33 -3.94 -2.53
N THR A 27 -14.05 -4.97 -2.12
CA THR A 27 -13.93 -5.53 -0.77
C THR A 27 -12.66 -6.38 -0.59
N ARG A 28 -12.18 -6.98 -1.67
CA ARG A 28 -10.98 -7.82 -1.63
C ARG A 28 -9.70 -7.00 -1.55
N LEU A 29 -9.67 -5.84 -2.22
CA LEU A 29 -8.49 -4.99 -2.31
C LEU A 29 -8.42 -3.94 -1.19
N PHE A 30 -9.57 -3.47 -0.71
CA PHE A 30 -9.64 -2.31 0.17
C PHE A 30 -10.31 -2.62 1.50
N THR A 31 -9.78 -2.02 2.57
CA THR A 31 -10.37 -2.10 3.90
C THR A 31 -11.66 -1.27 3.95
N PRO A 32 -12.54 -1.49 4.96
CA PRO A 32 -13.74 -0.65 5.11
C PRO A 32 -13.46 0.84 5.12
N ALA A 33 -12.33 1.27 5.70
CA ALA A 33 -11.96 2.69 5.73
C ALA A 33 -11.61 3.25 4.35
N GLU A 34 -11.21 2.40 3.41
CA GLU A 34 -10.77 2.82 2.08
C GLU A 34 -11.86 2.73 1.03
N ARG A 35 -12.83 1.82 1.18
CA ARG A 35 -13.75 1.38 0.12
C ARG A 35 -14.56 2.47 -0.57
N ASP A 36 -14.94 3.52 0.19
CA ASP A 36 -15.83 4.55 -0.33
C ASP A 36 -15.11 5.80 -0.82
N LEU A 37 -13.79 5.73 -0.95
CA LEU A 37 -12.99 6.83 -1.46
C LEU A 37 -13.21 7.02 -2.97
N PRO A 38 -12.94 8.23 -3.50
CA PRO A 38 -13.01 8.46 -4.95
C PRO A 38 -12.08 7.55 -5.72
N ILE A 39 -12.42 7.28 -6.98
CA ILE A 39 -11.70 6.31 -7.80
C ILE A 39 -10.19 6.61 -7.94
N ALA A 40 -9.81 7.88 -8.08
CA ALA A 40 -8.40 8.25 -8.15
C ALA A 40 -7.65 7.87 -6.87
N SER A 41 -8.29 8.07 -5.70
CA SER A 41 -7.74 7.68 -4.41
C SER A 41 -7.62 6.16 -4.27
N LEU A 42 -8.61 5.42 -4.78
CA LEU A 42 -8.56 3.96 -4.78
C LEU A 42 -7.46 3.44 -5.70
N ALA A 43 -7.31 4.02 -6.88
CA ALA A 43 -6.26 3.64 -7.81
C ALA A 43 -4.88 3.89 -7.22
N ALA A 44 -4.67 5.03 -6.56
CA ALA A 44 -3.41 5.35 -5.91
C ALA A 44 -3.12 4.37 -4.76
N ARG A 45 -4.14 4.00 -3.98
CA ARG A 45 -3.99 3.02 -2.91
C ARG A 45 -3.71 1.62 -3.44
N PHE A 46 -4.33 1.26 -4.55
CA PHE A 46 -4.01 -0.02 -5.20
C PHE A 46 -2.55 -0.04 -5.66
N ALA A 47 -2.08 1.03 -6.30
CA ALA A 47 -0.67 1.16 -6.67
C ALA A 47 0.24 1.05 -5.44
N ALA A 48 -0.14 1.65 -4.31
CA ALA A 48 0.63 1.55 -3.07
C ALA A 48 0.70 0.12 -2.53
N LYS A 49 -0.40 -0.63 -2.61
CA LYS A 49 -0.42 -2.04 -2.17
C LYS A 49 0.44 -2.93 -3.06
N GLU A 50 0.42 -2.68 -4.38
CA GLU A 50 1.30 -3.36 -5.32
C GLU A 50 2.78 -2.99 -5.05
N ALA A 51 3.06 -1.71 -4.80
CA ALA A 51 4.40 -1.24 -4.46
C ALA A 51 4.88 -1.88 -3.15
N LEU A 52 4.01 -2.00 -2.16
CA LEU A 52 4.30 -2.68 -0.90
C LEU A 52 4.72 -4.14 -1.15
N ALA A 53 3.94 -4.85 -1.96
CA ALA A 53 4.25 -6.24 -2.30
C ALA A 53 5.63 -6.37 -2.96
N LYS A 54 6.00 -5.42 -3.83
CA LYS A 54 7.33 -5.38 -4.42
C LYS A 54 8.42 -5.11 -3.39
N ALA A 55 8.14 -4.20 -2.44
CA ALA A 55 9.13 -3.80 -1.43
C ALA A 55 9.50 -4.95 -0.48
N ILE A 56 8.56 -5.83 -0.17
CA ILE A 56 8.79 -6.93 0.78
C ILE A 56 8.93 -8.29 0.08
N GLY A 57 8.88 -8.31 -1.24
CA GLY A 57 8.87 -9.55 -2.00
C GLY A 57 7.55 -10.28 -1.81
N ALA A 58 6.72 -10.28 -2.86
CA ALA A 58 5.41 -10.92 -2.80
C ALA A 58 5.56 -12.39 -2.42
N SER A 59 4.95 -12.79 -1.31
CA SER A 59 4.84 -14.19 -0.93
C SER A 59 3.40 -14.65 -1.11
N PRO A 60 3.19 -15.94 -1.44
CA PRO A 60 1.82 -16.46 -1.54
C PRO A 60 1.05 -16.23 -0.25
N GLY A 61 -0.19 -15.81 -0.37
CA GLY A 61 -1.07 -15.65 0.79
C GLY A 61 -1.11 -14.24 1.40
N LEU A 62 -0.39 -13.26 0.84
CA LEU A 62 -0.55 -11.88 1.29
C LEU A 62 -1.96 -11.39 0.97
N ARG A 63 -2.62 -10.82 1.98
CA ARG A 63 -3.96 -10.26 1.83
C ARG A 63 -3.87 -8.75 1.65
N TRP A 64 -4.53 -8.24 0.61
CA TRP A 64 -4.55 -6.81 0.31
C TRP A 64 -5.12 -5.95 1.44
N THR A 65 -6.10 -6.48 2.17
CA THR A 65 -6.73 -5.78 3.29
C THR A 65 -5.89 -5.80 4.57
N ASP A 66 -4.78 -6.52 4.58
CA ASP A 66 -3.80 -6.46 5.67
C ASP A 66 -2.84 -5.28 5.51
N ALA A 67 -3.07 -4.43 4.53
CA ALA A 67 -2.41 -3.15 4.36
C ALA A 67 -3.48 -2.08 4.15
N GLN A 68 -3.34 -0.97 4.87
CA GLN A 68 -4.26 0.17 4.76
C GLN A 68 -3.46 1.45 4.64
N ILE A 69 -3.82 2.28 3.68
CA ILE A 69 -3.20 3.59 3.53
C ILE A 69 -4.13 4.62 4.17
N ASP A 70 -3.66 5.25 5.22
CA ASP A 70 -4.35 6.32 5.92
C ASP A 70 -3.82 7.66 5.46
N ARG A 71 -4.65 8.70 5.54
CA ARG A 71 -4.23 10.06 5.30
C ARG A 71 -4.05 10.75 6.64
N GLY A 72 -2.83 11.24 6.91
CA GLY A 72 -2.50 11.90 8.17
C GLY A 72 -3.02 13.34 8.24
N ALA A 73 -2.72 14.00 9.36
CA ALA A 73 -3.26 15.32 9.71
C ALA A 73 -2.96 16.41 8.67
N HIS A 74 -1.87 16.29 7.92
CA HIS A 74 -1.50 17.25 6.88
C HIS A 74 -1.63 16.66 5.48
N GLY A 75 -2.47 15.61 5.33
CA GLY A 75 -2.69 14.95 4.05
C GLY A 75 -1.59 13.98 3.64
N ALA A 76 -0.51 13.84 4.41
CA ALA A 76 0.55 12.89 4.13
C ALA A 76 0.04 11.47 4.34
N PRO A 77 0.28 10.54 3.38
CA PRO A 77 -0.15 9.17 3.56
C PRO A 77 0.72 8.43 4.59
N SER A 78 0.12 7.46 5.24
CA SER A 78 0.85 6.53 6.11
C SER A 78 0.35 5.12 5.86
N LEU A 79 1.22 4.13 6.07
CA LEU A 79 0.91 2.73 5.85
C LEU A 79 0.70 2.04 7.19
N ARG A 80 -0.43 1.37 7.32
CA ARG A 80 -0.73 0.52 8.47
C ARG A 80 -0.81 -0.92 8.01
N VAL A 81 -0.03 -1.79 8.63
CA VAL A 81 0.02 -3.21 8.27
C VAL A 81 -0.47 -4.09 9.41
N SER A 82 -1.03 -5.22 9.04
CA SER A 82 -1.55 -6.21 9.99
C SER A 82 -1.43 -7.61 9.36
N GLY A 83 -1.83 -8.63 10.09
CA GLY A 83 -2.00 -9.99 9.57
C GLY A 83 -0.83 -10.49 8.74
N THR A 84 -1.13 -10.91 7.52
CA THR A 84 -0.16 -11.53 6.62
C THR A 84 0.98 -10.57 6.23
N VAL A 85 0.68 -9.29 6.05
CA VAL A 85 1.69 -8.29 5.68
C VAL A 85 2.62 -8.02 6.87
N ALA A 86 2.06 -7.87 8.09
CA ALA A 86 2.86 -7.66 9.28
C ALA A 86 3.77 -8.86 9.55
N ALA A 87 3.29 -10.07 9.33
CA ALA A 87 4.09 -11.30 9.50
C ALA A 87 5.28 -11.31 8.53
N ARG A 88 5.05 -10.98 7.27
CA ARG A 88 6.10 -10.92 6.26
C ARG A 88 7.12 -9.83 6.60
N ALA A 89 6.66 -8.68 7.02
CA ALA A 89 7.53 -7.58 7.44
C ALA A 89 8.42 -8.01 8.60
N ALA A 90 7.86 -8.73 9.59
CA ALA A 90 8.63 -9.24 10.73
C ALA A 90 9.73 -10.21 10.28
N GLU A 91 9.45 -11.11 9.34
CA GLU A 91 10.45 -12.03 8.79
C GLU A 91 11.64 -11.27 8.18
N LEU A 92 11.40 -10.12 7.57
CA LEU A 92 12.42 -9.31 6.92
C LEU A 92 13.09 -8.31 7.87
N GLY A 93 12.58 -8.19 9.09
CA GLY A 93 13.07 -7.19 10.06
C GLY A 93 12.63 -5.76 9.76
N VAL A 94 11.54 -5.58 9.01
CA VAL A 94 11.00 -4.26 8.70
C VAL A 94 10.28 -3.70 9.92
N THR A 95 10.66 -2.49 10.34
CA THR A 95 10.07 -1.79 11.49
C THR A 95 9.55 -0.40 11.14
N GLY A 96 9.78 0.07 9.93
CA GLY A 96 9.29 1.38 9.49
C GLY A 96 8.91 1.35 8.02
N TRP A 97 8.00 2.25 7.66
CA TRP A 97 7.48 2.38 6.31
C TRP A 97 7.45 3.84 5.89
N HIS A 98 7.74 4.06 4.61
CA HIS A 98 7.49 5.34 3.97
C HIS A 98 6.64 5.08 2.74
N VAL A 99 5.62 5.90 2.53
CA VAL A 99 4.75 5.77 1.37
C VAL A 99 4.48 7.15 0.79
N SER A 100 4.48 7.24 -0.53
CA SER A 100 4.10 8.45 -1.24
C SER A 100 3.20 8.08 -2.40
N LEU A 101 2.18 8.88 -2.62
CA LEU A 101 1.17 8.68 -3.66
C LEU A 101 1.10 9.92 -4.52
N THR A 102 0.84 9.72 -5.81
CA THR A 102 0.53 10.83 -6.71
C THR A 102 -0.40 10.34 -7.81
N HIS A 103 -1.16 11.25 -8.40
CA HIS A 103 -1.90 10.96 -9.62
C HIS A 103 -1.91 12.20 -10.52
N ASP A 104 -1.79 11.96 -11.82
CA ASP A 104 -1.79 13.00 -12.83
C ASP A 104 -2.02 12.36 -14.19
N GLY A 105 -2.72 13.07 -15.09
CA GLY A 105 -2.92 12.61 -16.45
C GLY A 105 -3.60 11.26 -16.58
N GLY A 106 -4.51 10.92 -15.65
CA GLY A 106 -5.20 9.63 -15.68
C GLY A 106 -4.40 8.47 -15.10
N MET A 107 -3.22 8.72 -14.55
CA MET A 107 -2.36 7.71 -13.92
C MET A 107 -2.23 7.97 -12.44
N ALA A 108 -2.24 6.92 -11.64
CA ALA A 108 -1.88 6.97 -10.24
C ALA A 108 -0.55 6.24 -10.05
N SER A 109 0.27 6.72 -9.11
CA SER A 109 1.56 6.12 -8.84
C SER A 109 1.83 6.11 -7.34
N ALA A 110 2.61 5.15 -6.90
CA ALA A 110 2.98 5.04 -5.50
C ALA A 110 4.38 4.48 -5.36
N VAL A 111 5.07 4.93 -4.32
CA VAL A 111 6.33 4.34 -3.87
C VAL A 111 6.17 3.92 -2.42
N VAL A 112 6.72 2.75 -2.08
CA VAL A 112 6.79 2.24 -0.71
C VAL A 112 8.24 1.90 -0.41
N ILE A 113 8.71 2.36 0.75
CA ILE A 113 10.04 2.04 1.26
C ILE A 113 9.86 1.29 2.57
N ALA A 114 10.41 0.09 2.65
CA ALA A 114 10.45 -0.72 3.85
C ALA A 114 11.82 -0.54 4.51
N GLU A 115 11.82 -0.23 5.80
CA GLU A 115 13.03 0.16 6.51
C GLU A 115 13.16 -0.62 7.83
N ARG A 116 14.39 -0.95 8.17
CA ARG A 116 14.72 -1.40 9.52
C ARG A 116 15.33 -0.21 10.25
N LEU A 117 14.60 0.29 11.25
CA LEU A 117 15.07 1.39 12.07
C LEU A 117 16.11 0.88 13.08
N PRO A 118 17.07 1.71 13.51
CA PRO A 118 17.99 1.33 14.57
C PRO A 118 17.23 0.97 15.84
N ALA A 119 17.74 -0.01 16.59
CA ALA A 119 17.18 -0.31 17.90
C ALA A 119 17.30 0.92 18.80
N PRO A 120 16.31 1.15 19.70
CA PRO A 120 16.44 2.25 20.66
C PRO A 120 17.70 2.07 21.50
N ALA A 121 18.41 3.17 21.76
CA ALA A 121 19.58 3.13 22.63
C ALA A 121 19.12 2.63 24.01
N SER A 122 19.78 1.58 24.50
CA SER A 122 19.58 1.13 25.87
C SER A 122 20.31 2.13 26.78
N GLY A 123 19.54 3.01 27.39
CA GLY A 123 20.08 4.02 28.29
C GLY A 123 19.91 3.65 29.71
#